data_ec19296974f6b0e13f945180a66070de
#
_entry.id   ec19296974f6b0e13f945180a66070de
#
_cell.length_a   1.000
_cell.length_b   1.000
_cell.length_c   1.000
_cell.angle_alpha   90.00
_cell.angle_beta   90.00
_cell.angle_gamma   90.00
#
_symmetry.space_group_name_H-M   'P 1'
#
loop_
_entity.id
_entity.type
_entity.pdbx_description
1 polymer ?
#
loop_
_entity_poly.entity_id
_entity_poly.type
_entity_poly.pdbx_seq_one_letter_code
_entity_poly.pdbx_strand_id
1 'polypeptide(L)'
;MATQQNTSEHTIGARPTGTTTDQDAAANVQQMFDTIAPKYDLLNHVLSVGIDRWWWARAARTFRPILQRPESVALDLCCGTGDMTLALLKHRPKSAQNRVPHVSILRHGIEAPPNPKPPSPILAVDFSHQMLSRGAEKFAPHNIIPIEADALHLPIASNSIDLVTSAFGFRNLSNYEAGLAELHRILRPGGQIGILDFNQPTGLTGALYNLYFKQILPRFGGLISGDPAAYTYLPDSVARFPSPSRMIELIQQAGFTDASWTSYTFGTAGLYRATKP
;
A
#
# COMPACT_ATOMS: atom_id res chain seq x y z
N MET A 1 -19.70 -38.38 16.32
CA MET A 1 -18.36 -37.96 15.85
C MET A 1 -18.53 -37.38 14.46
N ALA A 2 -18.59 -36.07 14.36
CA ALA A 2 -18.73 -35.36 13.10
C ALA A 2 -17.29 -35.04 12.60
N THR A 3 -16.94 -35.64 11.48
CA THR A 3 -15.69 -35.41 10.78
C THR A 3 -15.71 -33.98 10.25
N GLN A 4 -14.94 -33.08 10.83
CA GLN A 4 -14.64 -31.76 10.25
C GLN A 4 -13.88 -32.03 8.95
N GLN A 5 -14.54 -31.87 7.83
CA GLN A 5 -13.86 -31.75 6.54
C GLN A 5 -13.12 -30.40 6.54
N ASN A 6 -11.83 -30.48 6.70
CA ASN A 6 -10.89 -29.38 6.52
C ASN A 6 -10.74 -29.14 5.01
N THR A 7 -11.70 -28.46 4.41
CA THR A 7 -11.52 -27.91 3.07
C THR A 7 -10.60 -26.71 3.20
N SER A 8 -9.31 -26.92 2.99
CA SER A 8 -8.37 -25.84 2.70
C SER A 8 -8.80 -25.20 1.38
N GLU A 9 -9.76 -24.25 1.46
CA GLU A 9 -9.99 -23.32 0.35
C GLU A 9 -8.66 -22.66 0.04
N HIS A 10 -8.18 -22.83 -1.19
CA HIS A 10 -6.95 -22.19 -1.65
C HIS A 10 -7.17 -20.68 -1.67
N THR A 11 -6.86 -20.02 -0.56
CA THR A 11 -6.89 -18.55 -0.47
C THR A 11 -5.90 -17.96 -1.48
N ILE A 12 -6.35 -16.96 -2.23
CA ILE A 12 -5.52 -16.28 -3.22
C ILE A 12 -4.70 -15.20 -2.49
N GLY A 13 -3.38 -15.37 -2.47
CA GLY A 13 -2.49 -14.44 -1.76
C GLY A 13 -1.00 -14.75 -1.97
N ALA A 14 -0.17 -14.01 -1.28
CA ALA A 14 1.27 -14.25 -1.25
C ALA A 14 1.57 -15.64 -0.64
N ARG A 15 2.43 -16.40 -1.31
CA ARG A 15 2.89 -17.72 -0.86
C ARG A 15 4.39 -17.84 -1.11
N PRO A 16 5.23 -17.34 -0.19
CA PRO A 16 6.66 -17.62 -0.23
C PRO A 16 6.94 -19.12 -0.22
N THR A 17 8.01 -19.55 -0.85
CA THR A 17 8.38 -20.97 -0.91
C THR A 17 8.53 -21.55 0.50
N GLY A 18 7.90 -22.70 0.74
CA GLY A 18 7.94 -23.39 2.03
C GLY A 18 6.86 -22.95 3.02
N THR A 19 5.98 -22.01 2.68
CA THR A 19 4.85 -21.62 3.54
C THR A 19 3.61 -22.46 3.24
N THR A 20 2.88 -22.86 4.27
CA THR A 20 1.68 -23.72 4.18
C THR A 20 0.41 -23.02 4.64
N THR A 21 0.53 -22.04 5.54
CA THR A 21 -0.59 -21.26 6.07
C THR A 21 -0.49 -19.79 5.73
N ASP A 22 -1.59 -19.04 5.87
CA ASP A 22 -1.59 -17.59 5.70
C ASP A 22 -0.68 -16.89 6.72
N GLN A 23 -0.62 -17.42 7.95
CA GLN A 23 0.25 -16.89 9.00
C GLN A 23 1.73 -17.12 8.69
N ASP A 24 2.12 -18.33 8.22
CA ASP A 24 3.50 -18.60 7.81
C ASP A 24 3.91 -17.67 6.65
N ALA A 25 3.00 -17.47 5.69
CA ALA A 25 3.25 -16.60 4.57
C ALA A 25 3.45 -15.14 5.01
N ALA A 26 2.59 -14.62 5.88
CA ALA A 26 2.71 -13.28 6.43
C ALA A 26 4.01 -13.09 7.22
N ALA A 27 4.35 -14.01 8.13
CA ALA A 27 5.57 -13.96 8.92
C ALA A 27 6.84 -13.98 8.04
N ASN A 28 6.85 -14.83 7.00
CA ASN A 28 7.98 -14.94 6.08
C ASN A 28 8.18 -13.65 5.27
N VAL A 29 7.08 -13.05 4.79
CA VAL A 29 7.09 -11.76 4.09
C VAL A 29 7.57 -10.65 5.02
N GLN A 30 7.09 -10.59 6.27
CA GLN A 30 7.52 -9.61 7.26
C GLN A 30 9.02 -9.69 7.51
N GLN A 31 9.54 -10.88 7.81
CA GLN A 31 10.96 -11.09 8.06
C GLN A 31 11.83 -10.67 6.87
N MET A 32 11.39 -10.96 5.66
CA MET A 32 12.07 -10.54 4.44
C MET A 32 12.14 -9.00 4.35
N PHE A 33 11.01 -8.29 4.55
CA PHE A 33 10.98 -6.84 4.52
C PHE A 33 11.80 -6.21 5.64
N ASP A 34 11.78 -6.76 6.85
CA ASP A 34 12.63 -6.31 7.96
C ASP A 34 14.13 -6.42 7.60
N THR A 35 14.51 -7.50 6.92
CA THR A 35 15.90 -7.74 6.50
C THR A 35 16.37 -6.74 5.44
N ILE A 36 15.53 -6.45 4.43
CA ILE A 36 15.90 -5.56 3.32
C ILE A 36 15.66 -4.08 3.62
N ALA A 37 14.92 -3.74 4.70
CA ALA A 37 14.57 -2.36 5.06
C ALA A 37 15.76 -1.38 4.98
N PRO A 38 17.01 -1.73 5.41
CA PRO A 38 18.17 -0.84 5.30
C PRO A 38 18.50 -0.36 3.89
N LYS A 39 18.18 -1.14 2.87
CA LYS A 39 18.52 -0.86 1.47
C LYS A 39 17.29 -0.68 0.58
N TYR A 40 16.09 -0.75 1.16
CA TYR A 40 14.82 -0.81 0.43
C TYR A 40 14.62 0.36 -0.53
N ASP A 41 14.79 1.59 -0.05
CA ASP A 41 14.60 2.79 -0.88
C ASP A 41 15.59 2.83 -2.06
N LEU A 42 16.87 2.50 -1.79
CA LEU A 42 17.89 2.44 -2.84
C LEU A 42 17.54 1.40 -3.89
N LEU A 43 17.11 0.22 -3.45
CA LEU A 43 16.76 -0.89 -4.32
C LEU A 43 15.56 -0.53 -5.22
N ASN A 44 14.51 0.02 -4.66
CA ASN A 44 13.34 0.43 -5.42
C ASN A 44 13.70 1.47 -6.50
N HIS A 45 14.48 2.49 -6.14
CA HIS A 45 14.87 3.55 -7.07
C HIS A 45 15.80 3.04 -8.19
N VAL A 46 16.74 2.15 -7.86
CA VAL A 46 17.64 1.56 -8.86
C VAL A 46 16.88 0.62 -9.79
N LEU A 47 16.03 -0.25 -9.23
CA LEU A 47 15.28 -1.25 -9.99
C LEU A 47 14.18 -0.65 -10.86
N SER A 48 13.57 0.45 -10.43
CA SER A 48 12.56 1.18 -11.21
C SER A 48 13.17 2.22 -12.16
N VAL A 49 14.49 2.45 -12.09
CA VAL A 49 15.16 3.56 -12.81
C VAL A 49 14.49 4.91 -12.47
N GLY A 50 13.93 5.05 -11.26
CA GLY A 50 13.25 6.25 -10.79
C GLY A 50 11.83 6.47 -11.33
N ILE A 51 11.28 5.54 -12.11
CA ILE A 51 9.90 5.62 -12.65
C ILE A 51 8.85 5.49 -11.53
N ASP A 52 9.17 4.81 -10.43
CA ASP A 52 8.34 4.68 -9.23
C ASP A 52 7.81 6.02 -8.73
N ARG A 53 8.63 7.07 -8.71
CA ARG A 53 8.24 8.43 -8.30
C ARG A 53 7.12 8.99 -9.19
N TRP A 54 7.17 8.71 -10.48
CA TRP A 54 6.14 9.13 -11.41
C TRP A 54 4.83 8.33 -11.19
N TRP A 55 4.94 7.01 -10.90
CA TRP A 55 3.78 6.18 -10.59
C TRP A 55 3.08 6.66 -9.33
N TRP A 56 3.82 6.91 -8.23
CA TRP A 56 3.24 7.46 -6.99
C TRP A 56 2.58 8.82 -7.21
N ALA A 57 3.26 9.74 -7.87
CA ALA A 57 2.72 11.07 -8.14
C ALA A 57 1.44 11.02 -9.00
N ARG A 58 1.41 10.13 -9.99
CA ARG A 58 0.24 9.94 -10.86
C ARG A 58 -0.92 9.31 -10.09
N ALA A 59 -0.66 8.26 -9.29
CA ALA A 59 -1.66 7.62 -8.45
C ALA A 59 -2.24 8.60 -7.42
N ALA A 60 -1.39 9.32 -6.67
CA ALA A 60 -1.83 10.30 -5.69
C ALA A 60 -2.67 11.43 -6.32
N ARG A 61 -2.28 11.91 -7.52
CA ARG A 61 -3.05 12.93 -8.27
C ARG A 61 -4.47 12.49 -8.57
N THR A 62 -4.70 11.20 -8.82
CA THR A 62 -6.03 10.64 -9.11
C THR A 62 -7.00 10.89 -7.94
N PHE A 63 -6.51 10.86 -6.71
CA PHE A 63 -7.30 11.04 -5.50
C PHE A 63 -7.30 12.48 -4.97
N ARG A 64 -6.76 13.44 -5.74
CA ARG A 64 -6.74 14.86 -5.36
C ARG A 64 -8.10 15.39 -4.89
N PRO A 65 -9.26 15.08 -5.51
CA PRO A 65 -10.56 15.59 -5.04
C PRO A 65 -10.88 15.16 -3.60
N ILE A 66 -10.47 13.96 -3.17
CA ILE A 66 -10.64 13.50 -1.79
C ILE A 66 -9.60 14.17 -0.89
N LEU A 67 -8.33 14.16 -1.32
CA LEU A 67 -7.21 14.67 -0.52
C LEU A 67 -7.30 16.17 -0.24
N GLN A 68 -7.96 16.95 -1.11
CA GLN A 68 -8.14 18.39 -0.89
C GLN A 68 -9.21 18.74 0.15
N ARG A 69 -10.03 17.78 0.58
CA ARG A 69 -10.97 17.99 1.69
C ARG A 69 -10.18 17.89 3.01
N PRO A 70 -10.11 18.98 3.83
CA PRO A 70 -9.30 18.98 5.06
C PRO A 70 -9.71 17.91 6.06
N GLU A 71 -11.00 17.59 6.12
CA GLU A 71 -11.60 16.61 7.03
C GLU A 71 -11.46 15.17 6.55
N SER A 72 -11.06 14.93 5.29
CA SER A 72 -10.94 13.56 4.79
C SER A 72 -9.83 12.80 5.50
N VAL A 73 -10.09 11.56 5.86
CA VAL A 73 -9.10 10.64 6.44
C VAL A 73 -8.56 9.73 5.35
N ALA A 74 -7.28 9.83 5.08
CA ALA A 74 -6.59 8.95 4.13
C ALA A 74 -5.69 7.97 4.88
N LEU A 75 -5.63 6.73 4.39
CA LEU A 75 -4.78 5.67 4.89
C LEU A 75 -3.91 5.14 3.75
N ASP A 76 -2.62 5.03 3.99
CA ASP A 76 -1.66 4.37 3.09
C ASP A 76 -1.29 3.02 3.70
N LEU A 77 -1.75 1.94 3.06
CA LEU A 77 -1.59 0.56 3.51
C LEU A 77 -0.33 -0.05 2.91
N CYS A 78 0.41 -0.80 3.70
CA CYS A 78 1.74 -1.31 3.35
C CYS A 78 2.64 -0.15 2.90
N CYS A 79 2.67 0.90 3.72
CA CYS A 79 3.30 2.18 3.37
C CYS A 79 4.83 2.09 3.26
N GLY A 80 5.45 1.03 3.79
CA GLY A 80 6.90 0.88 3.82
C GLY A 80 7.58 2.07 4.50
N THR A 81 8.53 2.67 3.81
CA THR A 81 9.23 3.87 4.26
C THR A 81 8.50 5.18 3.93
N GLY A 82 7.28 5.11 3.34
CA GLY A 82 6.35 6.22 3.22
C GLY A 82 6.40 7.04 1.93
N ASP A 83 6.95 6.54 0.85
CA ASP A 83 7.06 7.30 -0.40
C ASP A 83 5.68 7.62 -1.01
N MET A 84 4.74 6.66 -1.00
CA MET A 84 3.36 6.93 -1.41
C MET A 84 2.65 7.85 -0.42
N THR A 85 2.84 7.67 0.89
CA THR A 85 2.31 8.54 1.93
C THR A 85 2.69 10.01 1.68
N LEU A 86 3.96 10.27 1.37
CA LEU A 86 4.47 11.61 1.04
C LEU A 86 3.91 12.13 -0.30
N ALA A 87 3.66 11.25 -1.27
CA ALA A 87 3.02 11.63 -2.52
C ALA A 87 1.56 12.07 -2.31
N LEU A 88 0.81 11.40 -1.42
CA LEU A 88 -0.54 11.80 -1.01
C LEU A 88 -0.52 13.15 -0.29
N LEU A 89 0.42 13.33 0.63
CA LEU A 89 0.57 14.56 1.42
C LEU A 89 0.71 15.80 0.54
N LYS A 90 1.44 15.71 -0.57
CA LYS A 90 1.61 16.83 -1.52
C LYS A 90 0.29 17.34 -2.12
N HIS A 91 -0.76 16.54 -2.09
CA HIS A 91 -2.09 16.92 -2.57
C HIS A 91 -3.03 17.40 -1.46
N ARG A 92 -2.60 17.34 -0.19
CA ARG A 92 -3.33 17.93 0.94
C ARG A 92 -3.24 19.47 0.90
N PRO A 93 -4.23 20.19 1.44
CA PRO A 93 -4.10 21.62 1.70
C PRO A 93 -2.85 21.90 2.55
N LYS A 94 -2.16 23.03 2.31
CA LYS A 94 -0.93 23.37 3.06
C LYS A 94 -1.14 23.39 4.57
N SER A 95 -2.31 23.84 5.04
CA SER A 95 -2.71 23.80 6.44
C SER A 95 -2.79 22.40 7.03
N ALA A 96 -2.96 21.37 6.19
CA ALA A 96 -3.08 19.99 6.59
C ALA A 96 -1.75 19.20 6.47
N GLN A 97 -0.71 19.79 5.89
CA GLN A 97 0.54 19.09 5.64
C GLN A 97 1.46 19.04 6.86
N ASN A 98 1.44 20.11 7.67
CA ASN A 98 2.33 20.22 8.81
C ASN A 98 1.65 19.75 10.09
N ARG A 99 2.44 19.12 10.98
CA ARG A 99 1.99 18.81 12.33
C ARG A 99 1.73 20.12 13.08
N VAL A 100 0.49 20.32 13.53
CA VAL A 100 0.18 21.47 14.40
C VAL A 100 0.66 21.11 15.81
N PRO A 101 1.65 21.81 16.39
CA PRO A 101 1.97 21.61 17.79
C PRO A 101 0.72 21.93 18.63
N HIS A 102 0.32 21.04 19.49
CA HIS A 102 -0.70 21.33 20.50
C HIS A 102 -0.07 22.30 21.53
N VAL A 103 -0.07 23.58 21.21
CA VAL A 103 0.28 24.63 22.17
C VAL A 103 -1.04 25.15 22.73
N SER A 104 -1.50 24.56 23.81
CA SER A 104 -2.53 25.14 24.68
C SER A 104 -1.88 26.30 25.45
N ILE A 105 -1.74 27.46 24.82
CA ILE A 105 -1.48 28.68 25.57
C ILE A 105 -2.84 29.22 25.98
N LEU A 106 -3.25 28.88 27.19
CA LEU A 106 -4.32 29.58 27.88
C LEU A 106 -3.86 31.03 28.15
N ARG A 107 -4.15 31.95 27.24
CA ARG A 107 -4.13 33.37 27.51
C ARG A 107 -5.56 33.84 27.76
N HIS A 108 -5.73 34.46 28.90
CA HIS A 108 -7.01 35.02 29.40
C HIS A 108 -7.68 35.92 28.38
N GLY A 109 -8.97 35.69 28.11
CA GLY A 109 -9.91 36.76 27.81
C GLY A 109 -10.09 37.18 26.34
N ILE A 110 -9.71 36.41 25.36
CA ILE A 110 -10.15 36.62 23.97
C ILE A 110 -10.89 35.37 23.55
N GLU A 111 -12.20 35.44 23.30
CA GLU A 111 -12.94 34.40 22.59
C GLU A 111 -12.27 34.19 21.25
N ALA A 112 -11.47 33.14 21.15
CA ALA A 112 -10.95 32.73 19.84
C ALA A 112 -12.16 32.37 18.97
N PRO A 113 -12.18 32.78 17.68
CA PRO A 113 -13.20 32.33 16.77
C PRO A 113 -13.24 30.80 16.82
N PRO A 114 -14.39 30.11 16.61
CA PRO A 114 -14.51 28.68 16.74
C PRO A 114 -13.40 28.03 15.90
N ASN A 115 -12.46 27.43 16.61
CA ASN A 115 -11.21 26.92 16.02
C ASN A 115 -11.59 25.93 14.93
N PRO A 116 -11.25 26.15 13.66
CA PRO A 116 -11.55 25.18 12.63
C PRO A 116 -10.96 23.84 13.06
N LYS A 117 -11.78 22.78 13.01
CA LYS A 117 -11.35 21.42 13.36
C LYS A 117 -10.01 21.16 12.67
N PRO A 118 -8.99 20.71 13.41
CA PRO A 118 -7.68 20.46 12.80
C PRO A 118 -7.83 19.47 11.63
N PRO A 119 -7.09 19.67 10.55
CA PRO A 119 -7.16 18.77 9.40
C PRO A 119 -6.78 17.33 9.81
N SER A 120 -7.50 16.38 9.24
CA SER A 120 -7.25 14.95 9.52
C SER A 120 -5.87 14.52 9.05
N PRO A 121 -5.16 13.68 9.79
CA PRO A 121 -3.86 13.14 9.41
C PRO A 121 -3.98 12.16 8.23
N ILE A 122 -2.83 11.80 7.63
CA ILE A 122 -2.68 10.59 6.83
C ILE A 122 -2.21 9.48 7.78
N LEU A 123 -2.90 8.34 7.76
CA LEU A 123 -2.49 7.15 8.49
C LEU A 123 -1.54 6.34 7.60
N ALA A 124 -0.33 6.10 8.07
CA ALA A 124 0.69 5.31 7.37
C ALA A 124 0.80 3.94 8.06
N VAL A 125 0.26 2.91 7.43
CA VAL A 125 0.12 1.57 8.04
C VAL A 125 1.08 0.60 7.36
N ASP A 126 1.87 -0.08 8.17
CA ASP A 126 2.71 -1.20 7.72
C ASP A 126 2.83 -2.24 8.85
N PHE A 127 3.08 -3.49 8.49
CA PHE A 127 3.29 -4.56 9.49
C PHE A 127 4.75 -4.70 9.89
N SER A 128 5.69 -4.12 9.12
CA SER A 128 7.12 -4.12 9.40
C SER A 128 7.50 -2.94 10.27
N HIS A 129 7.90 -3.23 11.51
CA HIS A 129 8.45 -2.23 12.43
C HIS A 129 9.66 -1.51 11.83
N GLN A 130 10.53 -2.23 11.14
CA GLN A 130 11.74 -1.68 10.55
C GLN A 130 11.45 -0.68 9.44
N MET A 131 10.43 -0.96 8.61
CA MET A 131 9.98 -0.04 7.56
C MET A 131 9.41 1.25 8.17
N LEU A 132 8.50 1.14 9.14
CA LEU A 132 7.91 2.30 9.83
C LEU A 132 8.95 3.13 10.57
N SER A 133 9.92 2.49 11.25
CA SER A 133 11.01 3.20 11.94
C SER A 133 11.83 4.05 10.98
N ARG A 134 12.09 3.58 9.77
CA ARG A 134 12.77 4.35 8.72
C ARG A 134 11.91 5.47 8.15
N GLY A 135 10.60 5.22 8.03
CA GLY A 135 9.64 6.24 7.62
C GLY A 135 9.46 7.35 8.66
N ALA A 136 9.67 7.05 9.94
CA ALA A 136 9.37 7.96 11.06
C ALA A 136 10.07 9.32 10.94
N GLU A 137 11.33 9.36 10.51
CA GLU A 137 12.05 10.62 10.28
C GLU A 137 11.41 11.45 9.16
N LYS A 138 10.97 10.80 8.08
CA LYS A 138 10.25 11.45 6.97
C LYS A 138 8.87 11.96 7.42
N PHE A 139 8.23 11.27 8.37
CA PHE A 139 6.88 11.60 8.87
C PHE A 139 6.87 12.70 9.93
N ALA A 140 7.95 12.81 10.73
CA ALA A 140 8.02 13.66 11.90
C ALA A 140 7.60 15.13 11.68
N PRO A 141 7.97 15.83 10.57
CA PRO A 141 7.56 17.20 10.33
C PRO A 141 6.10 17.34 9.83
N HIS A 142 5.44 16.23 9.51
CA HIS A 142 4.18 16.20 8.81
C HIS A 142 3.01 15.68 9.66
N ASN A 143 1.79 15.96 9.23
CA ASN A 143 0.58 15.45 9.84
C ASN A 143 0.30 14.00 9.37
N ILE A 144 1.24 13.10 9.70
CA ILE A 144 1.21 11.67 9.39
C ILE A 144 1.30 10.89 10.69
N ILE A 145 0.49 9.85 10.83
CA ILE A 145 0.49 8.95 11.99
C ILE A 145 0.91 7.57 11.51
N PRO A 146 2.12 7.09 11.88
CA PRO A 146 2.52 5.71 11.62
C PRO A 146 1.76 4.74 12.54
N ILE A 147 1.33 3.61 12.00
CA ILE A 147 0.61 2.56 12.69
C ILE A 147 1.19 1.21 12.27
N GLU A 148 1.71 0.45 13.23
CA GLU A 148 2.13 -0.93 13.01
C GLU A 148 0.91 -1.85 13.12
N ALA A 149 0.52 -2.50 12.01
CA ALA A 149 -0.65 -3.38 11.97
C ALA A 149 -0.62 -4.35 10.79
N ASP A 150 -1.29 -5.48 10.98
CA ASP A 150 -1.61 -6.42 9.90
C ASP A 150 -2.73 -5.84 9.03
N ALA A 151 -2.52 -5.84 7.71
CA ALA A 151 -3.48 -5.38 6.71
C ALA A 151 -4.80 -6.16 6.70
N LEU A 152 -4.79 -7.39 7.21
CA LEU A 152 -5.98 -8.24 7.32
C LEU A 152 -6.80 -7.96 8.59
N HIS A 153 -6.21 -7.26 9.58
CA HIS A 153 -6.82 -6.98 10.89
C HIS A 153 -6.44 -5.57 11.38
N LEU A 154 -6.97 -4.56 10.72
CA LEU A 154 -6.62 -3.17 11.02
C LEU A 154 -7.26 -2.66 12.32
N PRO A 155 -6.51 -1.99 13.22
CA PRO A 155 -7.04 -1.37 14.44
C PRO A 155 -7.77 -0.06 14.10
N ILE A 156 -8.61 -0.09 13.07
CA ILE A 156 -9.34 1.05 12.52
C ILE A 156 -10.83 0.76 12.61
N ALA A 157 -11.60 1.75 13.07
CA ALA A 157 -13.05 1.63 13.16
C ALA A 157 -13.69 1.45 11.78
N SER A 158 -14.79 0.69 11.71
CA SER A 158 -15.57 0.57 10.48
C SER A 158 -16.12 1.93 10.04
N ASN A 159 -16.21 2.13 8.73
CA ASN A 159 -16.76 3.35 8.12
C ASN A 159 -16.09 4.66 8.61
N SER A 160 -14.76 4.66 8.75
CA SER A 160 -14.01 5.82 9.27
C SER A 160 -13.04 6.46 8.29
N ILE A 161 -12.70 5.78 7.18
CA ILE A 161 -11.71 6.20 6.19
C ILE A 161 -12.37 6.65 4.90
N ASP A 162 -11.88 7.73 4.30
CA ASP A 162 -12.37 8.25 3.01
C ASP A 162 -11.57 7.72 1.81
N LEU A 163 -10.29 7.41 2.02
CA LEU A 163 -9.38 6.90 0.99
C LEU A 163 -8.41 5.89 1.59
N VAL A 164 -8.31 4.73 0.99
CA VAL A 164 -7.20 3.79 1.24
C VAL A 164 -6.37 3.67 -0.01
N THR A 165 -5.06 3.83 0.12
CA THR A 165 -4.09 3.51 -0.95
C THR A 165 -3.18 2.39 -0.51
N SER A 166 -2.66 1.62 -1.47
CA SER A 166 -1.55 0.70 -1.27
C SER A 166 -0.69 0.73 -2.52
N ALA A 167 0.62 1.00 -2.37
CA ALA A 167 1.52 1.05 -3.50
C ALA A 167 2.61 -0.02 -3.37
N PHE A 168 2.59 -0.99 -4.29
CA PHE A 168 3.53 -2.11 -4.39
C PHE A 168 3.58 -3.02 -3.15
N GLY A 169 2.55 -2.94 -2.30
CA GLY A 169 2.43 -3.71 -1.07
C GLY A 169 1.32 -4.75 -1.11
N PHE A 170 0.22 -4.49 -1.83
CA PHE A 170 -0.98 -5.33 -1.79
C PHE A 170 -0.72 -6.77 -2.26
N ARG A 171 0.16 -6.97 -3.25
CA ARG A 171 0.55 -8.31 -3.73
C ARG A 171 1.22 -9.19 -2.66
N ASN A 172 1.66 -8.59 -1.55
CA ASN A 172 2.33 -9.28 -0.46
C ASN A 172 1.37 -9.76 0.64
N LEU A 173 0.07 -9.41 0.57
CA LEU A 173 -0.92 -9.91 1.50
C LEU A 173 -1.08 -11.44 1.34
N SER A 174 -1.16 -12.15 2.44
CA SER A 174 -1.34 -13.61 2.45
C SER A 174 -2.73 -14.04 1.98
N ASN A 175 -3.71 -13.10 1.99
CA ASN A 175 -5.08 -13.34 1.55
C ASN A 175 -5.68 -12.04 0.98
N TYR A 176 -5.85 -11.99 -0.35
CA TYR A 176 -6.37 -10.78 -1.02
C TYR A 176 -7.85 -10.53 -0.73
N GLU A 177 -8.65 -11.58 -0.62
CA GLU A 177 -10.08 -11.48 -0.35
C GLU A 177 -10.31 -10.91 1.06
N ALA A 178 -9.60 -11.44 2.06
CA ALA A 178 -9.65 -10.92 3.43
C ALA A 178 -9.16 -9.46 3.49
N GLY A 179 -8.07 -9.14 2.78
CA GLY A 179 -7.57 -7.76 2.69
C GLY A 179 -8.61 -6.81 2.09
N LEU A 180 -9.24 -7.18 0.96
CA LEU A 180 -10.28 -6.37 0.34
C LEU A 180 -11.52 -6.21 1.24
N ALA A 181 -11.93 -7.27 1.95
CA ALA A 181 -13.02 -7.21 2.91
C ALA A 181 -12.70 -6.24 4.07
N GLU A 182 -11.46 -6.26 4.57
CA GLU A 182 -11.02 -5.33 5.61
C GLU A 182 -10.98 -3.89 5.12
N LEU A 183 -10.51 -3.63 3.88
CA LEU A 183 -10.59 -2.31 3.27
C LEU A 183 -12.04 -1.84 3.11
N HIS A 184 -12.93 -2.73 2.68
CA HIS A 184 -14.35 -2.42 2.60
C HIS A 184 -14.94 -2.10 3.98
N ARG A 185 -14.55 -2.82 5.03
CA ARG A 185 -15.03 -2.58 6.39
C ARG A 185 -14.68 -1.17 6.88
N ILE A 186 -13.41 -0.74 6.72
CA ILE A 186 -12.94 0.54 7.28
C ILE A 186 -13.36 1.75 6.46
N LEU A 187 -13.60 1.61 5.17
CA LEU A 187 -14.04 2.70 4.31
C LEU A 187 -15.46 3.15 4.64
N ARG A 188 -15.73 4.45 4.56
CA ARG A 188 -17.07 5.03 4.58
C ARG A 188 -17.81 4.73 3.28
N PRO A 189 -19.15 4.75 3.27
CA PRO A 189 -19.90 4.87 2.02
C PRO A 189 -19.40 6.06 1.20
N GLY A 190 -19.14 5.84 -0.10
CA GLY A 190 -18.49 6.81 -0.98
C GLY A 190 -16.97 6.89 -0.86
N GLY A 191 -16.35 6.17 0.08
CA GLY A 191 -14.90 6.06 0.21
C GLY A 191 -14.28 5.23 -0.92
N GLN A 192 -13.01 5.49 -1.23
CA GLN A 192 -12.35 4.88 -2.39
C GLN A 192 -11.11 4.09 -2.00
N ILE A 193 -10.82 3.06 -2.79
CA ILE A 193 -9.52 2.37 -2.78
C ILE A 193 -8.68 2.77 -3.99
N GLY A 194 -7.35 2.73 -3.80
CA GLY A 194 -6.36 2.88 -4.85
C GLY A 194 -5.21 1.89 -4.65
N ILE A 195 -5.21 0.79 -5.39
CA ILE A 195 -4.15 -0.23 -5.32
C ILE A 195 -3.26 -0.06 -6.55
N LEU A 196 -2.05 0.44 -6.33
CA LEU A 196 -1.00 0.54 -7.34
C LEU A 196 -0.08 -0.66 -7.18
N ASP A 197 -0.04 -1.54 -8.16
CA ASP A 197 0.86 -2.70 -8.08
C ASP A 197 1.39 -3.11 -9.45
N PHE A 198 2.40 -3.99 -9.44
CA PHE A 198 2.96 -4.55 -10.65
C PHE A 198 1.98 -5.51 -11.31
N ASN A 199 2.09 -5.59 -12.63
CA ASN A 199 1.36 -6.56 -13.44
C ASN A 199 2.34 -7.20 -14.42
N GLN A 200 1.94 -8.34 -14.97
CA GLN A 200 2.67 -8.97 -16.06
C GLN A 200 2.20 -8.39 -17.40
N PRO A 201 3.01 -7.55 -18.07
CA PRO A 201 2.67 -7.08 -19.38
C PRO A 201 2.69 -8.25 -20.39
N THR A 202 1.86 -8.16 -21.42
CA THR A 202 1.75 -9.16 -22.50
C THR A 202 2.43 -8.71 -23.77
N GLY A 203 2.57 -9.60 -24.75
CA GLY A 203 3.16 -9.28 -26.07
C GLY A 203 4.64 -8.94 -25.99
N LEU A 204 5.08 -8.02 -26.85
CA LEU A 204 6.50 -7.62 -26.96
C LEU A 204 7.02 -6.98 -25.67
N THR A 205 6.20 -6.16 -25.01
CA THR A 205 6.54 -5.55 -23.70
C THR A 205 6.75 -6.62 -22.64
N GLY A 206 5.93 -7.68 -22.66
CA GLY A 206 6.08 -8.83 -21.77
C GLY A 206 7.38 -9.59 -22.01
N ALA A 207 7.80 -9.74 -23.25
CA ALA A 207 9.07 -10.38 -23.59
C ALA A 207 10.27 -9.58 -23.03
N LEU A 208 10.27 -8.26 -23.22
CA LEU A 208 11.30 -7.36 -22.68
C LEU A 208 11.30 -7.32 -21.14
N TYR A 209 10.13 -7.29 -20.55
CA TYR A 209 9.96 -7.36 -19.10
C TYR A 209 10.53 -8.67 -18.52
N ASN A 210 10.20 -9.81 -19.14
CA ASN A 210 10.71 -11.11 -18.72
C ASN A 210 12.23 -11.21 -18.88
N LEU A 211 12.79 -10.63 -19.95
CA LEU A 211 14.25 -10.57 -20.14
C LEU A 211 14.91 -9.76 -19.02
N TYR A 212 14.36 -8.59 -18.69
CA TYR A 212 14.86 -7.74 -17.60
C TYR A 212 14.78 -8.46 -16.25
N PHE A 213 13.62 -8.99 -15.89
CA PHE A 213 13.37 -9.61 -14.58
C PHE A 213 14.09 -10.96 -14.40
N LYS A 214 14.26 -11.75 -15.47
CA LYS A 214 14.91 -13.07 -15.38
C LYS A 214 16.43 -13.03 -15.56
N GLN A 215 16.94 -12.06 -16.31
CA GLN A 215 18.37 -12.05 -16.65
C GLN A 215 19.15 -10.87 -16.06
N ILE A 216 18.55 -9.70 -15.97
CA ILE A 216 19.23 -8.47 -15.55
C ILE A 216 19.09 -8.30 -14.03
N LEU A 217 17.87 -8.34 -13.52
CA LEU A 217 17.56 -8.08 -12.12
C LEU A 217 18.32 -8.99 -11.15
N PRO A 218 18.38 -10.34 -11.31
CA PRO A 218 19.11 -11.20 -10.36
C PRO A 218 20.62 -10.94 -10.33
N ARG A 219 21.21 -10.55 -11.48
CA ARG A 219 22.66 -10.27 -11.55
C ARG A 219 23.06 -8.98 -10.83
N PHE A 220 22.25 -7.93 -10.95
CA PHE A 220 22.52 -6.65 -10.28
C PHE A 220 22.01 -6.64 -8.85
N GLY A 221 20.91 -7.30 -8.58
CA GLY A 221 20.31 -7.35 -7.26
C GLY A 221 21.19 -8.06 -6.23
N GLY A 222 21.79 -9.21 -6.56
CA GLY A 222 22.68 -9.93 -5.69
C GLY A 222 23.95 -9.15 -5.29
N LEU A 223 24.42 -8.24 -6.16
CA LEU A 223 25.58 -7.37 -5.88
C LEU A 223 25.25 -6.25 -4.89
N ILE A 224 23.99 -5.78 -4.84
CA ILE A 224 23.62 -4.60 -4.05
C ILE A 224 23.05 -4.98 -2.68
N SER A 225 22.23 -6.03 -2.59
CA SER A 225 21.53 -6.39 -1.34
C SER A 225 22.31 -7.30 -0.40
N GLY A 226 23.10 -8.20 -0.96
CA GLY A 226 23.71 -9.30 -0.19
C GLY A 226 22.72 -10.43 0.18
N ASP A 227 21.43 -10.33 -0.21
CA ASP A 227 20.42 -11.36 0.00
C ASP A 227 19.78 -11.80 -1.34
N PRO A 228 20.14 -12.97 -1.89
CA PRO A 228 19.59 -13.49 -3.13
C PRO A 228 18.08 -13.82 -3.03
N ALA A 229 17.57 -14.15 -1.84
CA ALA A 229 16.19 -14.59 -1.66
C ALA A 229 15.16 -13.48 -1.94
N ALA A 230 15.45 -12.25 -1.57
CA ALA A 230 14.57 -11.11 -1.83
C ALA A 230 14.37 -10.83 -3.33
N TYR A 231 15.36 -11.19 -4.17
CA TYR A 231 15.29 -10.96 -5.63
C TYR A 231 14.58 -12.07 -6.39
N THR A 232 14.51 -13.26 -5.84
CA THR A 232 13.65 -14.32 -6.39
C THR A 232 12.20 -14.10 -5.98
N TYR A 233 11.96 -13.50 -4.81
CA TYR A 233 10.61 -13.22 -4.33
C TYR A 233 9.87 -12.19 -5.20
N LEU A 234 10.53 -11.11 -5.65
CA LEU A 234 9.85 -10.06 -6.43
C LEU A 234 9.24 -10.60 -7.74
N PRO A 235 9.98 -11.28 -8.64
CA PRO A 235 9.39 -11.87 -9.83
C PRO A 235 8.27 -12.87 -9.51
N ASP A 236 8.45 -13.69 -8.47
CA ASP A 236 7.49 -14.71 -8.06
C ASP A 236 6.20 -14.08 -7.51
N SER A 237 6.29 -13.03 -6.70
CA SER A 237 5.13 -12.32 -6.18
C SER A 237 4.32 -11.64 -7.29
N VAL A 238 5.00 -11.04 -8.26
CA VAL A 238 4.35 -10.45 -9.44
C VAL A 238 3.72 -11.53 -10.32
N ALA A 239 4.36 -12.70 -10.46
CA ALA A 239 3.84 -13.81 -11.25
C ALA A 239 2.55 -14.41 -10.65
N ARG A 240 2.42 -14.39 -9.33
CA ARG A 240 1.24 -14.89 -8.60
C ARG A 240 0.13 -13.86 -8.47
N PHE A 241 0.45 -12.57 -8.60
CA PHE A 241 -0.56 -11.52 -8.48
C PHE A 241 -1.63 -11.66 -9.57
N PRO A 242 -2.92 -11.51 -9.24
CA PRO A 242 -4.01 -11.69 -10.20
C PRO A 242 -3.86 -10.80 -11.43
N SER A 243 -4.30 -11.31 -12.58
CA SER A 243 -4.43 -10.47 -13.77
C SER A 243 -5.38 -9.29 -13.50
N PRO A 244 -5.29 -8.19 -14.27
CA PRO A 244 -6.15 -7.03 -14.04
C PRO A 244 -7.64 -7.35 -14.03
N SER A 245 -8.12 -8.24 -14.90
CA SER A 245 -9.52 -8.67 -14.93
C SER A 245 -9.89 -9.44 -13.66
N ARG A 246 -9.03 -10.38 -13.23
CA ARG A 246 -9.30 -11.16 -12.03
C ARG A 246 -9.27 -10.31 -10.76
N MET A 247 -8.36 -9.31 -10.69
CA MET A 247 -8.32 -8.40 -9.54
C MET A 247 -9.56 -7.50 -9.48
N ILE A 248 -10.08 -7.05 -10.63
CA ILE A 248 -11.36 -6.32 -10.70
C ILE A 248 -12.51 -7.19 -10.18
N GLU A 249 -12.56 -8.46 -10.58
CA GLU A 249 -13.59 -9.40 -10.08
C GLU A 249 -13.51 -9.56 -8.54
N LEU A 250 -12.32 -9.73 -7.97
CA LEU A 250 -12.12 -9.82 -6.53
C LEU A 250 -12.59 -8.55 -5.81
N ILE A 251 -12.27 -7.38 -6.35
CA ILE A 251 -12.70 -6.08 -5.82
C ILE A 251 -14.24 -5.99 -5.83
N GLN A 252 -14.90 -6.41 -6.93
CA GLN A 252 -16.36 -6.42 -7.02
C GLN A 252 -16.99 -7.43 -6.05
N GLN A 253 -16.42 -8.62 -5.93
CA GLN A 253 -16.87 -9.65 -4.98
C GLN A 253 -16.76 -9.18 -3.52
N ALA A 254 -15.79 -8.32 -3.20
CA ALA A 254 -15.68 -7.69 -1.88
C ALA A 254 -16.70 -6.56 -1.64
N GLY A 255 -17.62 -6.29 -2.58
CA GLY A 255 -18.72 -5.32 -2.44
C GLY A 255 -18.42 -3.93 -2.97
N PHE A 256 -17.29 -3.71 -3.64
CA PHE A 256 -16.98 -2.43 -4.26
C PHE A 256 -17.68 -2.24 -5.61
N THR A 257 -17.98 -0.99 -5.94
CA THR A 257 -18.51 -0.55 -7.24
C THR A 257 -17.48 0.26 -8.02
N ASP A 258 -17.77 0.54 -9.31
CA ASP A 258 -16.93 1.35 -10.19
C ASP A 258 -15.48 0.86 -10.30
N ALA A 259 -15.29 -0.45 -10.13
CA ALA A 259 -13.97 -1.06 -10.19
C ALA A 259 -13.35 -0.87 -11.58
N SER A 260 -12.15 -0.32 -11.62
CA SER A 260 -11.44 0.01 -12.85
C SER A 260 -9.94 -0.19 -12.69
N TRP A 261 -9.25 -0.44 -13.80
CA TRP A 261 -7.79 -0.53 -13.86
C TRP A 261 -7.25 0.45 -14.89
N THR A 262 -6.22 1.18 -14.50
CA THR A 262 -5.48 2.10 -15.39
C THR A 262 -4.05 1.61 -15.53
N SER A 263 -3.65 1.26 -16.76
CA SER A 263 -2.31 0.80 -17.08
C SER A 263 -1.29 1.93 -16.96
N TYR A 264 -0.13 1.61 -16.38
CA TYR A 264 1.05 2.45 -16.32
C TYR A 264 2.21 1.75 -17.03
N THR A 265 3.05 2.52 -17.72
CA THR A 265 4.28 2.05 -18.36
C THR A 265 4.07 0.73 -19.12
N PHE A 266 3.20 0.77 -20.15
CA PHE A 266 2.90 -0.36 -21.05
C PHE A 266 2.41 -1.63 -20.32
N GLY A 267 1.75 -1.48 -19.15
CA GLY A 267 1.20 -2.60 -18.39
C GLY A 267 2.13 -3.21 -17.36
N THR A 268 3.33 -2.66 -17.14
CA THR A 268 4.27 -3.12 -16.10
C THR A 268 3.74 -2.87 -14.70
N ALA A 269 3.02 -1.78 -14.52
CA ALA A 269 2.28 -1.45 -13.31
C ALA A 269 0.90 -0.92 -13.67
N GLY A 270 0.00 -0.86 -12.71
CA GLY A 270 -1.32 -0.30 -12.90
C GLY A 270 -2.00 0.09 -11.60
N LEU A 271 -2.93 1.03 -11.72
CA LEU A 271 -3.73 1.52 -10.60
C LEU A 271 -5.14 0.94 -10.70
N TYR A 272 -5.50 0.10 -9.73
CA TYR A 272 -6.87 -0.33 -9.50
C TYR A 272 -7.58 0.70 -8.63
N ARG A 273 -8.82 1.03 -8.98
CA ARG A 273 -9.66 1.94 -8.23
C ARG A 273 -11.06 1.37 -8.10
N ALA A 274 -11.68 1.60 -6.96
CA ALA A 274 -13.08 1.28 -6.76
C ALA A 274 -13.66 2.12 -5.63
N THR A 275 -14.98 2.15 -5.52
CA THR A 275 -15.74 2.93 -4.54
C THR A 275 -16.56 1.98 -3.67
N LYS A 276 -16.61 2.22 -2.37
CA LYS A 276 -17.59 1.57 -1.49
C LYS A 276 -18.94 2.24 -1.68
N PRO A 277 -20.02 1.50 -2.02
CA PRO A 277 -21.36 2.04 -2.21
C PRO A 277 -21.96 2.68 -0.95
#